data_e36557917f08b9ca37fc573383a56021
#
_entry.id   e36557917f08b9ca37fc573383a56021
#
_cell.length_a   1.000
_cell.length_b   1.000
_cell.length_c   1.000
_cell.angle_alpha   90.00
_cell.angle_beta   90.00
_cell.angle_gamma   90.00
#
_symmetry.space_group_name_H-M   'P 1'
#
loop_
_entity.id
_entity.type
_entity.pdbx_description
1 polymer ?
#
loop_
_entity_poly.entity_id
_entity_poly.type
_entity_poly.pdbx_seq_one_letter_code
_entity_poly.pdbx_strand_id
1 'polypeptide(L)'
;MSKRRNERVSNGWRRRQLRARVLAAYDVCAICGKPVDKTLKTPHPMSAEVDELIPVSHGGDPCSFTNCRLTHRRCNRMKSDKTDEHARALLAGKQDIKPSSMPFKTFGI
;
A
#
# COMPACT_ATOMS: atom_id res chain seq x y z
N MET A 1 17.49 27.93 -7.77
CA MET A 1 16.55 27.65 -8.67
C MET A 1 16.75 26.39 -9.35
N SER A 2 17.70 26.24 -10.11
CA SER A 2 17.86 25.00 -10.78
C SER A 2 18.19 23.87 -9.83
N LYS A 3 18.81 24.15 -8.70
CA LYS A 3 19.10 23.11 -7.73
C LYS A 3 17.84 22.45 -7.20
N ARG A 4 16.84 23.23 -6.84
CA ARG A 4 15.58 22.68 -6.37
C ARG A 4 14.89 21.87 -7.44
N ARG A 5 14.91 22.34 -8.67
CA ARG A 5 14.34 21.65 -9.78
C ARG A 5 15.04 20.33 -10.03
N ASN A 6 16.37 20.32 -9.92
CA ASN A 6 17.15 19.12 -10.10
C ASN A 6 16.86 18.08 -9.02
N GLU A 7 16.67 18.54 -7.80
CA GLU A 7 16.32 17.64 -6.73
C GLU A 7 14.97 16.96 -6.97
N ARG A 8 14.02 17.73 -7.48
CA ARG A 8 12.69 17.18 -7.77
C ARG A 8 12.76 16.14 -8.87
N VAL A 9 13.51 16.42 -9.93
CA VAL A 9 13.68 15.47 -11.02
C VAL A 9 14.40 14.23 -10.53
N SER A 10 15.43 14.40 -9.71
CA SER A 10 16.18 13.29 -9.15
C SER A 10 15.30 12.41 -8.29
N ASN A 11 14.45 13.01 -7.47
CA ASN A 11 13.53 12.24 -6.62
C ASN A 11 12.52 11.46 -7.45
N GLY A 12 12.01 12.04 -8.52
CA GLY A 12 11.09 11.34 -9.40
C GLY A 12 11.74 10.15 -10.06
N TRP A 13 12.98 10.30 -10.51
CA TRP A 13 13.73 9.19 -11.09
C TRP A 13 13.97 8.08 -10.07
N ARG A 14 14.36 8.46 -8.87
CA ARG A 14 14.63 7.49 -7.80
C ARG A 14 13.38 6.72 -7.43
N ARG A 15 12.24 7.41 -7.37
CA ARG A 15 10.98 6.74 -7.09
C ARG A 15 10.64 5.71 -8.17
N ARG A 16 10.86 6.05 -9.43
CA ARG A 16 10.60 5.11 -10.52
C ARG A 16 11.52 3.90 -10.44
N GLN A 17 12.80 4.11 -10.14
CA GLN A 17 13.73 3.01 -9.97
C GLN A 17 13.34 2.12 -8.80
N LEU A 18 12.95 2.74 -7.71
CA LEU A 18 12.51 2.00 -6.52
C LEU A 18 11.27 1.17 -6.84
N ARG A 19 10.30 1.75 -7.53
CA ARG A 19 9.09 1.02 -7.90
C ARG A 19 9.45 -0.21 -8.73
N ALA A 20 10.34 -0.04 -9.69
CA ALA A 20 10.76 -1.16 -10.53
C ALA A 20 11.40 -2.27 -9.69
N ARG A 21 12.22 -1.90 -8.72
CA ARG A 21 12.86 -2.87 -7.82
C ARG A 21 11.83 -3.60 -6.97
N VAL A 22 10.87 -2.88 -6.43
CA VAL A 22 9.84 -3.48 -5.58
C VAL A 22 8.99 -4.45 -6.40
N LEU A 23 8.58 -4.04 -7.61
CA LEU A 23 7.79 -4.92 -8.46
C LEU A 23 8.57 -6.15 -8.91
N ALA A 24 9.88 -6.04 -9.07
CA ALA A 24 10.71 -7.19 -9.44
C ALA A 24 10.94 -8.13 -8.26
N ALA A 25 10.98 -7.59 -7.04
CA ALA A 25 11.34 -8.37 -5.86
C ALA A 25 10.17 -9.12 -5.23
N TYR A 26 8.96 -8.64 -5.40
CA TYR A 26 7.80 -9.18 -4.70
C TYR A 26 6.70 -9.56 -5.67
N ASP A 27 5.92 -10.57 -5.32
CA ASP A 27 4.82 -11.05 -6.14
C ASP A 27 3.48 -11.02 -5.42
N VAL A 28 3.49 -10.90 -4.10
CA VAL A 28 2.25 -10.90 -3.32
C VAL A 28 2.11 -9.61 -2.54
N CYS A 29 0.86 -9.26 -2.28
CA CYS A 29 0.55 -8.07 -1.49
C CYS A 29 0.98 -8.29 -0.04
N ALA A 30 1.76 -7.36 0.49
CA ALA A 30 2.25 -7.46 1.87
C ALA A 30 1.12 -7.33 2.90
N ILE A 31 -0.01 -6.77 2.52
CA ILE A 31 -1.13 -6.57 3.44
C ILE A 31 -2.07 -7.77 3.44
N CYS A 32 -2.61 -8.14 2.28
CA CYS A 32 -3.58 -9.23 2.23
C CYS A 32 -2.97 -10.59 1.89
N GLY A 33 -1.73 -10.64 1.45
CA GLY A 33 -1.04 -11.88 1.17
C GLY A 33 -1.39 -12.55 -0.14
N LYS A 34 -2.22 -11.92 -0.96
CA LYS A 34 -2.65 -12.50 -2.23
C LYS A 34 -1.77 -11.99 -3.36
N PRO A 35 -1.66 -12.76 -4.47
CA PRO A 35 -0.83 -12.35 -5.59
C PRO A 35 -1.29 -11.02 -6.19
N VAL A 36 -0.33 -10.26 -6.69
CA VAL A 36 -0.59 -8.97 -7.35
C VAL A 36 -0.41 -9.15 -8.85
N ASP A 37 -1.44 -8.81 -9.62
CA ASP A 37 -1.36 -8.82 -11.07
C ASP A 37 -0.72 -7.52 -11.54
N LYS A 38 0.54 -7.60 -11.91
CA LYS A 38 1.32 -6.39 -12.25
C LYS A 38 0.95 -5.81 -13.61
N THR A 39 0.08 -6.49 -14.37
CA THR A 39 -0.38 -5.96 -15.64
C THR A 39 -1.52 -4.96 -15.48
N LEU A 40 -2.19 -4.99 -14.34
CA LEU A 40 -3.26 -4.04 -14.05
C LEU A 40 -2.65 -2.67 -13.77
N LYS A 41 -3.32 -1.63 -14.24
CA LYS A 41 -2.82 -0.28 -14.11
C LYS A 41 -3.74 0.57 -13.26
N THR A 42 -3.14 1.57 -12.62
CA THR A 42 -3.93 2.54 -11.87
C THR A 42 -4.96 3.19 -12.79
N PRO A 43 -6.17 3.45 -12.31
CA PRO A 43 -6.63 3.38 -10.92
C PRO A 43 -7.33 2.07 -10.55
N HIS A 44 -7.02 0.97 -11.22
CA HIS A 44 -7.65 -0.32 -10.89
C HIS A 44 -7.37 -0.65 -9.42
N PRO A 45 -8.41 -1.05 -8.65
CA PRO A 45 -8.22 -1.29 -7.20
C PRO A 45 -7.20 -2.39 -6.89
N MET A 46 -7.02 -3.33 -7.79
CA MET A 46 -6.08 -4.43 -7.59
C MET A 46 -4.73 -4.21 -8.26
N SER A 47 -4.49 -3.01 -8.78
CA SER A 47 -3.21 -2.71 -9.41
C SER A 47 -2.09 -2.65 -8.37
N ALA A 48 -0.85 -2.86 -8.86
CA ALA A 48 0.33 -2.83 -7.99
C ALA A 48 0.60 -1.43 -7.48
N GLU A 49 0.88 -1.31 -6.20
CA GLU A 49 1.30 -0.06 -5.60
C GLU A 49 2.42 -0.31 -4.61
N VAL A 50 3.27 0.69 -4.42
CA VAL A 50 4.35 0.61 -3.45
C VAL A 50 3.86 1.28 -2.16
N ASP A 51 3.96 0.54 -1.06
CA ASP A 51 3.59 1.02 0.26
C ASP A 51 4.83 1.22 1.10
N GLU A 52 4.84 2.26 1.93
CA GLU A 52 5.93 2.49 2.87
C GLU A 52 5.57 1.86 4.22
N LEU A 53 6.52 1.14 4.82
CA LEU A 53 6.35 0.59 6.17
C LEU A 53 6.18 1.72 7.17
N ILE A 54 7.05 2.71 7.07
CA ILE A 54 6.95 3.94 7.86
C ILE A 54 6.48 5.01 6.89
N PRO A 55 5.27 5.54 7.06
CA PRO A 55 4.77 6.57 6.15
C PRO A 55 5.64 7.81 6.14
N VAL A 56 5.65 8.51 5.02
CA VAL A 56 6.38 9.77 4.90
C VAL A 56 5.97 10.75 5.99
N SER A 57 4.67 10.79 6.29
CA SER A 57 4.15 11.66 7.34
C SER A 57 4.71 11.34 8.72
N HIS A 58 5.26 10.13 8.91
CA HIS A 58 5.86 9.70 10.17
C HIS A 58 7.37 9.59 10.06
N GLY A 59 7.98 10.23 9.06
CA GLY A 59 9.42 10.27 8.91
C GLY A 59 10.02 9.16 8.06
N GLY A 60 9.18 8.37 7.38
CA GLY A 60 9.69 7.31 6.52
C GLY A 60 10.30 7.85 5.24
N ASP A 61 11.28 7.12 4.71
CA ASP A 61 11.96 7.48 3.47
C ASP A 61 11.22 6.83 2.30
N PRO A 62 10.61 7.62 1.40
CA PRO A 62 9.87 7.05 0.28
C PRO A 62 10.77 6.47 -0.80
N CYS A 63 12.08 6.67 -0.71
CA CYS A 63 13.03 6.16 -1.69
C CYS A 63 13.88 5.02 -1.18
N SER A 64 13.63 4.54 0.04
CA SER A 64 14.39 3.43 0.61
C SER A 64 13.69 2.10 0.30
N PHE A 65 14.41 1.20 -0.37
CA PHE A 65 13.85 -0.11 -0.70
C PHE A 65 13.42 -0.87 0.54
N THR A 66 14.19 -0.76 1.63
CA THR A 66 13.87 -1.49 2.86
C THR A 66 12.64 -0.93 3.56
N ASN A 67 12.22 0.29 3.22
CA ASN A 67 11.01 0.87 3.76
C ASN A 67 9.81 0.67 2.83
N CYS A 68 9.97 -0.06 1.73
CA CYS A 68 8.94 -0.19 0.71
C CYS A 68 8.61 -1.64 0.44
N ARG A 69 7.37 -1.87 0.01
CA ARG A 69 6.90 -3.22 -0.29
C ARG A 69 5.76 -3.13 -1.29
N LEU A 70 5.42 -4.30 -1.85
CA LEU A 70 4.36 -4.41 -2.86
C LEU A 70 3.01 -4.60 -2.19
N THR A 71 2.01 -3.87 -2.66
CA THR A 71 0.63 -4.04 -2.20
C THR A 71 -0.32 -3.86 -3.37
N HIS A 72 -1.58 -4.27 -3.16
CA HIS A 72 -2.66 -3.85 -4.04
C HIS A 72 -3.03 -2.40 -3.71
N ARG A 73 -3.44 -1.65 -4.73
CA ARG A 73 -3.88 -0.28 -4.54
C ARG A 73 -4.98 -0.19 -3.47
N ARG A 74 -5.96 -1.10 -3.54
CA ARG A 74 -7.05 -1.14 -2.58
C ARG A 74 -6.54 -1.30 -1.15
N CYS A 75 -5.62 -2.25 -0.96
CA CYS A 75 -5.08 -2.53 0.37
C CYS A 75 -4.30 -1.35 0.90
N ASN A 76 -3.50 -0.72 0.04
CA ASN A 76 -2.73 0.44 0.43
C ASN A 76 -3.64 1.62 0.82
N ARG A 77 -4.73 1.81 0.08
CA ARG A 77 -5.68 2.87 0.39
C ARG A 77 -6.39 2.62 1.70
N MET A 78 -6.73 1.37 1.98
CA MET A 78 -7.34 1.02 3.26
C MET A 78 -6.41 1.24 4.43
N LYS A 79 -5.12 0.97 4.23
CA LYS A 79 -4.14 1.21 5.27
C LYS A 79 -3.95 2.70 5.52
N SER A 80 -3.82 3.49 4.44
CA SER A 80 -3.56 4.92 4.53
C SER A 80 -2.32 5.14 5.40
N ASP A 81 -2.43 5.94 6.47
CA ASP A 81 -1.33 6.13 7.43
C ASP A 81 -1.52 5.30 8.70
N LYS A 82 -2.42 4.33 8.65
CA LYS A 82 -2.71 3.47 9.79
C LYS A 82 -1.82 2.21 9.72
N THR A 83 -2.26 1.15 10.39
CA THR A 83 -1.47 -0.09 10.47
C THR A 83 -1.97 -1.13 9.49
N ASP A 84 -1.14 -2.17 9.29
CA ASP A 84 -1.55 -3.31 8.48
C ASP A 84 -2.77 -3.98 9.08
N GLU A 85 -2.83 -4.07 10.40
CA GLU A 85 -3.95 -4.68 11.09
C GLU A 85 -5.25 -3.94 10.79
N HIS A 86 -5.18 -2.62 10.73
CA HIS A 86 -6.33 -1.80 10.39
C HIS A 86 -6.83 -2.16 8.98
N ALA A 87 -5.91 -2.23 8.01
CA ALA A 87 -6.27 -2.58 6.64
C ALA A 87 -6.86 -3.98 6.56
N ARG A 88 -6.25 -4.93 7.26
CA ARG A 88 -6.76 -6.30 7.26
C ARG A 88 -8.14 -6.41 7.88
N ALA A 89 -8.39 -5.63 8.91
CA ALA A 89 -9.72 -5.61 9.52
C ALA A 89 -10.77 -5.07 8.55
N LEU A 90 -10.43 -4.02 7.80
CA LEU A 90 -11.34 -3.50 6.79
C LEU A 90 -11.60 -4.51 5.69
N LEU A 91 -10.55 -5.20 5.24
CA LEU A 91 -10.68 -6.22 4.19
C LEU A 91 -11.54 -7.37 4.65
N ALA A 92 -11.46 -7.72 5.92
CA ALA A 92 -12.28 -8.78 6.49
C ALA A 92 -13.69 -8.33 6.79
N GLY A 93 -14.00 -7.05 6.65
CA GLY A 93 -15.33 -6.52 6.92
C GLY A 93 -15.69 -6.44 8.38
N LYS A 94 -14.73 -6.56 9.27
CA LYS A 94 -15.03 -6.58 10.69
C LYS A 94 -15.52 -5.26 11.22
N GLN A 95 -15.06 -4.18 10.63
CA GLN A 95 -15.45 -2.86 11.10
C GLN A 95 -16.82 -2.47 10.61
N ASP A 96 -17.26 -3.09 9.56
CA ASP A 96 -18.60 -2.82 9.04
C ASP A 96 -19.66 -3.37 9.93
N ILE A 97 -19.31 -4.36 10.69
CA ILE A 97 -20.29 -5.04 11.50
C ILE A 97 -20.63 -4.32 12.74
N LYS A 98 -20.08 -3.57 13.15
CA LYS A 98 -20.29 -2.86 14.27
C LYS A 98 -21.47 -2.66 14.89
N PRO A 99 -21.90 -3.03 14.69
CA PRO A 99 -22.65 -2.97 15.00
C PRO A 99 -23.13 -3.43 15.43
N SER A 100 -23.09 -3.73 15.15
CA SER A 100 -23.58 -4.14 15.29
C SER A 100 -23.91 -4.81 15.59
N SER A 101 -23.93 -5.13 15.32
CA SER A 101 -24.17 -5.78 15.26
C SER A 101 -24.21 -6.68 15.36
N MET A 102 -24.20 -7.17 15.11
CA MET A 102 -24.31 -7.91 14.92
C MET A 102 -24.24 -8.86 14.90
N PRO A 103 -24.59 -9.29 15.01
CA PRO A 103 -24.61 -10.12 14.81
C PRO A 103 -24.22 -10.92 14.63
N PHE A 104 -23.99 -11.21 14.20
CA PHE A 104 -23.73 -11.56 13.98
C PHE A 104 -23.46 -12.34 13.70
N LYS A 105 -23.71 -12.62 13.78
CA LYS A 105 -23.49 -12.96 13.42
C LYS A 105 -23.05 -13.54 12.95
N THR A 106 -23.15 -13.62 12.75
CA THR A 106 -22.90 -13.76 12.29
C THR A 106 -22.51 -14.22 11.72
N PHE A 107 -22.42 -14.31 11.40
CA PHE A 107 -22.23 -14.22 10.96
C PHE A 107 -21.87 -14.45 10.62
N GLY A 108 -21.73 -14.59 10.65
CA GLY A 108 -21.56 -14.35 10.36
C GLY A 108 -21.35 -14.51 10.31
N ILE A 109 -21.39 -14.45 10.25
CA ILE A 109 -21.43 -14.01 10.32
C ILE A 109 -21.30 -14.08 10.51
#